data_6c04d7c642b20462a254f5ebe7a7eeb1
#
_entry.id   6c04d7c642b20462a254f5ebe7a7eeb1
#
_cell.length_a   1.000
_cell.length_b   1.000
_cell.length_c   1.000
_cell.angle_alpha   90.00
_cell.angle_beta   90.00
_cell.angle_gamma   90.00
#
_symmetry.space_group_name_H-M   'P 1'
#
loop_
_entity.id
_entity.type
_entity.pdbx_description
1 polymer ?
#
loop_
_entity_poly.entity_id
_entity_poly.type
_entity_poly.pdbx_seq_one_letter_code
_entity_poly.pdbx_strand_id
1 'polypeptide(L)'
;MMKKPLIVLTGPTAVGKTKLSIALAKAVGGEIISADSMQVYKYMDIGSAKIRKEEMDGVPHYLVDVLDPAEEFHIVKFQEMAKEAMEKIYANGHIPILVGGTGFYIQAIVKDIDFTENEENTEVRAKWEQFAKENGADALHEELAKIDPKSAESIPAGNVKRVVRALEFYELSGKRISEHNEEQKAKGSPYNFAYFVLNDHRELLYERIEKRIDEMLEEGLVEEVQGLKDRGFTKNMVSMQGLGYKEILDYLDGNLTLEEAVYILKRDTRHFAKRQLTWFRREPEVSWVHKYEYDYDNEKILAAMLDVLKEKGIVTA
;
A
#
# COMPACT_ATOMS: atom_id res chain seq x y z
N MET A 1 -17.35 -21.77 -12.95
CA MET A 1 -17.56 -21.44 -11.52
C MET A 1 -17.86 -19.95 -11.42
N MET A 2 -18.75 -19.53 -10.54
CA MET A 2 -18.93 -18.11 -10.25
C MET A 2 -17.67 -17.57 -9.56
N LYS A 3 -17.23 -16.37 -9.94
CA LYS A 3 -16.08 -15.72 -9.30
C LYS A 3 -16.44 -15.35 -7.87
N LYS A 4 -15.50 -15.53 -6.91
CA LYS A 4 -15.67 -15.12 -5.52
C LYS A 4 -15.79 -13.59 -5.42
N PRO A 5 -16.67 -13.03 -4.57
CA PRO A 5 -16.83 -11.59 -4.41
C PRO A 5 -15.63 -10.96 -3.69
N LEU A 6 -15.24 -9.76 -4.09
CA LEU A 6 -14.20 -8.96 -3.43
C LEU A 6 -14.57 -7.49 -3.49
N ILE A 7 -14.44 -6.78 -2.38
CA ILE A 7 -14.63 -5.32 -2.34
C ILE A 7 -13.27 -4.66 -2.07
N VAL A 8 -12.98 -3.61 -2.80
CA VAL A 8 -11.79 -2.77 -2.56
C VAL A 8 -12.26 -1.36 -2.23
N LEU A 9 -11.80 -0.84 -1.10
CA LEU A 9 -12.01 0.55 -0.69
C LEU A 9 -10.66 1.22 -0.45
N THR A 10 -10.27 2.09 -1.33
CA THR A 10 -8.98 2.76 -1.32
C THR A 10 -9.11 4.28 -1.48
N GLY A 11 -7.97 4.94 -1.57
CA GLY A 11 -7.84 6.39 -1.73
C GLY A 11 -6.59 6.90 -1.00
N PRO A 12 -6.24 8.17 -1.15
CA PRO A 12 -5.07 8.76 -0.52
C PRO A 12 -5.16 8.71 1.01
N THR A 13 -4.02 8.90 1.66
CA THR A 13 -4.00 9.07 3.12
C THR A 13 -4.85 10.28 3.53
N ALA A 14 -5.43 10.25 4.72
CA ALA A 14 -6.32 11.28 5.29
C ALA A 14 -7.65 11.53 4.53
N VAL A 15 -8.03 10.69 3.55
CA VAL A 15 -9.32 10.85 2.83
C VAL A 15 -10.53 10.35 3.63
N GLY A 16 -10.32 9.61 4.73
CA GLY A 16 -11.40 9.11 5.60
C GLY A 16 -11.90 7.70 5.28
N LYS A 17 -11.03 6.81 4.82
CA LYS A 17 -11.36 5.40 4.52
C LYS A 17 -11.92 4.65 5.73
N THR A 18 -11.32 4.81 6.91
CA THR A 18 -11.58 3.97 8.10
C THR A 18 -13.05 3.94 8.51
N LYS A 19 -13.68 5.09 8.71
CA LYS A 19 -15.12 5.15 9.10
C LYS A 19 -16.03 4.54 8.05
N LEU A 20 -15.76 4.82 6.78
CA LEU A 20 -16.58 4.32 5.68
C LEU A 20 -16.40 2.80 5.48
N SER A 21 -15.18 2.25 5.67
CA SER A 21 -14.93 0.82 5.55
C SER A 21 -15.67 0.01 6.62
N ILE A 22 -15.77 0.51 7.83
CA ILE A 22 -16.52 -0.13 8.91
C ILE A 22 -18.03 -0.12 8.61
N ALA A 23 -18.57 1.03 8.19
CA ALA A 23 -19.97 1.12 7.80
C ALA A 23 -20.30 0.20 6.61
N LEU A 24 -19.41 0.14 5.62
CA LEU A 24 -19.53 -0.78 4.47
C LEU A 24 -19.50 -2.25 4.91
N ALA A 25 -18.52 -2.63 5.76
CA ALA A 25 -18.38 -3.98 6.27
C ALA A 25 -19.65 -4.45 6.99
N LYS A 26 -20.21 -3.61 7.86
CA LYS A 26 -21.47 -3.90 8.55
C LYS A 26 -22.66 -4.04 7.58
N ALA A 27 -22.74 -3.20 6.55
CA ALA A 27 -23.83 -3.22 5.59
C ALA A 27 -23.85 -4.47 4.71
N VAL A 28 -22.66 -5.05 4.41
CA VAL A 28 -22.55 -6.18 3.48
C VAL A 28 -22.19 -7.51 4.17
N GLY A 29 -22.09 -7.56 5.50
CA GLY A 29 -21.59 -8.73 6.21
C GLY A 29 -20.14 -9.06 5.82
N GLY A 30 -19.30 -8.04 5.75
CA GLY A 30 -17.91 -8.18 5.31
C GLY A 30 -16.92 -8.09 6.45
N GLU A 31 -15.67 -8.52 6.19
CA GLU A 31 -14.52 -8.40 7.09
C GLU A 31 -13.38 -7.67 6.36
N ILE A 32 -12.58 -6.92 7.10
CA ILE A 32 -11.58 -6.00 6.53
C ILE A 32 -10.19 -6.63 6.51
N ILE A 33 -9.50 -6.49 5.38
CA ILE A 33 -8.08 -6.82 5.23
C ILE A 33 -7.34 -5.52 4.95
N SER A 34 -6.38 -5.16 5.81
CA SER A 34 -5.57 -3.96 5.62
C SER A 34 -4.58 -4.12 4.47
N ALA A 35 -4.69 -3.26 3.46
CA ALA A 35 -3.71 -3.09 2.38
C ALA A 35 -2.83 -1.86 2.64
N ASP A 36 -2.35 -1.73 3.87
CA ASP A 36 -1.40 -0.73 4.31
C ASP A 36 -0.06 -1.39 4.66
N SER A 37 1.05 -0.81 4.24
CA SER A 37 2.37 -1.39 4.45
C SER A 37 2.94 -1.15 5.84
N MET A 38 2.30 -0.30 6.66
CA MET A 38 2.80 0.09 7.97
C MET A 38 1.93 -0.41 9.13
N GLN A 39 0.60 -0.44 8.96
CA GLN A 39 -0.32 -0.88 10.03
C GLN A 39 -0.17 -2.35 10.42
N VAL A 40 0.53 -3.14 9.63
CA VAL A 40 0.83 -4.55 9.90
C VAL A 40 1.77 -4.73 11.08
N TYR A 41 2.63 -3.75 11.35
CA TYR A 41 3.67 -3.82 12.38
C TYR A 41 3.14 -3.52 13.79
N LYS A 42 3.56 -4.32 14.76
CA LYS A 42 3.34 -4.07 16.19
C LYS A 42 4.08 -2.83 16.66
N TYR A 43 3.56 -2.17 17.68
CA TYR A 43 4.18 -1.00 18.32
C TYR A 43 4.30 0.25 17.45
N MET A 44 3.79 0.21 16.24
CA MET A 44 3.80 1.31 15.27
C MET A 44 2.36 1.79 15.10
N ASP A 45 1.84 2.51 16.10
CA ASP A 45 0.41 2.80 16.22
C ASP A 45 0.08 4.23 15.77
N ILE A 46 0.78 5.20 16.32
CA ILE A 46 0.54 6.63 16.07
C ILE A 46 1.00 7.00 14.65
N GLY A 47 2.28 6.75 14.33
CA GLY A 47 2.86 7.14 13.04
C GLY A 47 2.23 6.44 11.84
N SER A 48 1.69 5.25 12.01
CA SER A 48 0.95 4.52 10.96
C SER A 48 -0.53 4.88 10.90
N ALA A 49 -1.04 5.69 11.83
CA ALA A 49 -2.48 5.92 12.05
C ALA A 49 -3.26 4.60 12.12
N LYS A 50 -2.74 3.64 12.90
CA LYS A 50 -3.34 2.32 13.06
C LYS A 50 -4.72 2.45 13.68
N ILE A 51 -5.67 1.68 13.15
CA ILE A 51 -7.01 1.61 13.73
C ILE A 51 -6.96 0.99 15.13
N ARG A 52 -7.58 1.63 16.10
CA ARG A 52 -7.70 1.13 17.48
C ARG A 52 -8.83 0.10 17.57
N LYS A 53 -8.75 -0.82 18.54
CA LYS A 53 -9.76 -1.89 18.71
C LYS A 53 -11.17 -1.33 18.92
N GLU A 54 -11.28 -0.23 19.64
CA GLU A 54 -12.55 0.45 19.91
C GLU A 54 -13.17 1.03 18.63
N GLU A 55 -12.33 1.48 17.70
CA GLU A 55 -12.75 2.04 16.42
C GLU A 55 -13.20 0.97 15.42
N MET A 56 -12.76 -0.30 15.61
CA MET A 56 -13.15 -1.42 14.73
C MET A 56 -14.65 -1.76 14.84
N ASP A 57 -15.31 -1.34 15.91
CA ASP A 57 -16.75 -1.44 16.13
C ASP A 57 -17.32 -2.85 15.83
N GLY A 58 -16.60 -3.87 16.28
CA GLY A 58 -16.95 -5.28 16.14
C GLY A 58 -16.63 -5.89 14.75
N VAL A 59 -16.12 -5.13 13.81
CA VAL A 59 -15.71 -5.65 12.49
C VAL A 59 -14.31 -6.28 12.59
N PRO A 60 -14.14 -7.56 12.18
CA PRO A 60 -12.81 -8.17 12.15
C PRO A 60 -11.88 -7.48 11.16
N HIS A 61 -10.63 -7.24 11.60
CA HIS A 61 -9.56 -6.67 10.79
C HIS A 61 -8.37 -7.62 10.74
N TYR A 62 -7.90 -7.90 9.52
CA TYR A 62 -6.74 -8.74 9.24
C TYR A 62 -5.56 -7.88 8.78
N LEU A 63 -4.36 -8.36 8.99
CA LEU A 63 -3.10 -7.71 8.62
C LEU A 63 -2.91 -6.35 9.34
N VAL A 64 -3.39 -6.26 10.57
CA VAL A 64 -3.19 -5.13 11.48
C VAL A 64 -2.51 -5.66 12.72
N ASP A 65 -1.40 -5.06 13.14
CA ASP A 65 -0.72 -5.37 14.41
C ASP A 65 -0.25 -6.83 14.55
N VAL A 66 0.24 -7.44 13.49
CA VAL A 66 0.57 -8.89 13.45
C VAL A 66 2.06 -9.21 13.30
N LEU A 67 2.88 -8.31 12.72
CA LEU A 67 4.30 -8.54 12.50
C LEU A 67 5.18 -7.75 13.48
N ASP A 68 6.33 -8.31 13.81
CA ASP A 68 7.37 -7.56 14.52
C ASP A 68 8.05 -6.57 13.56
N PRO A 69 8.43 -5.35 14.00
CA PRO A 69 9.13 -4.39 13.15
C PRO A 69 10.46 -4.88 12.58
N ALA A 70 11.08 -5.90 13.16
CA ALA A 70 12.29 -6.54 12.62
C ALA A 70 11.99 -7.46 11.42
N GLU A 71 10.74 -7.87 11.23
CA GLU A 71 10.36 -8.72 10.12
C GLU A 71 10.19 -7.91 8.83
N GLU A 72 10.66 -8.46 7.72
CA GLU A 72 10.40 -7.84 6.42
C GLU A 72 8.95 -8.09 5.97
N PHE A 73 8.32 -7.02 5.48
CA PHE A 73 7.00 -7.07 4.90
C PHE A 73 7.04 -6.57 3.45
N HIS A 74 7.05 -7.49 2.53
CA HIS A 74 7.09 -7.25 1.09
C HIS A 74 5.83 -7.77 0.40
N ILE A 75 5.70 -7.52 -0.90
CA ILE A 75 4.49 -7.80 -1.67
C ILE A 75 4.09 -9.29 -1.66
N VAL A 76 5.05 -10.21 -1.68
CA VAL A 76 4.77 -11.66 -1.66
C VAL A 76 4.17 -12.05 -0.31
N LYS A 77 4.82 -11.68 0.80
CA LYS A 77 4.30 -11.92 2.17
C LYS A 77 2.93 -11.29 2.37
N PHE A 78 2.71 -10.07 1.87
CA PHE A 78 1.38 -9.46 1.89
C PHE A 78 0.35 -10.31 1.15
N GLN A 79 0.67 -10.76 -0.09
CA GLN A 79 -0.26 -11.52 -0.91
C GLN A 79 -0.64 -12.86 -0.26
N GLU A 80 0.32 -13.57 0.32
CA GLU A 80 0.11 -14.81 1.05
C GLU A 80 -0.82 -14.59 2.24
N MET A 81 -0.47 -13.66 3.12
CA MET A 81 -1.27 -13.36 4.32
C MET A 81 -2.67 -12.86 3.97
N ALA A 82 -2.81 -12.05 2.91
CA ALA A 82 -4.10 -11.54 2.46
C ALA A 82 -4.96 -12.67 1.88
N LYS A 83 -4.40 -13.59 1.08
CA LYS A 83 -5.12 -14.77 0.57
C LYS A 83 -5.58 -15.70 1.70
N GLU A 84 -4.73 -15.95 2.69
CA GLU A 84 -5.12 -16.72 3.88
C GLU A 84 -6.28 -16.05 4.64
N ALA A 85 -6.23 -14.73 4.81
CA ALA A 85 -7.33 -13.98 5.41
C ALA A 85 -8.60 -14.08 4.58
N MET A 86 -8.51 -13.94 3.25
CA MET A 86 -9.65 -14.07 2.34
C MET A 86 -10.32 -15.45 2.44
N GLU A 87 -9.54 -16.53 2.50
CA GLU A 87 -10.11 -17.88 2.64
C GLU A 87 -10.84 -18.05 3.97
N LYS A 88 -10.31 -17.50 5.07
CA LYS A 88 -11.00 -17.47 6.38
C LYS A 88 -12.32 -16.71 6.31
N ILE A 89 -12.31 -15.53 5.69
CA ILE A 89 -13.50 -14.68 5.51
C ILE A 89 -14.57 -15.41 4.69
N TYR A 90 -14.18 -16.02 3.56
CA TYR A 90 -15.11 -16.82 2.75
C TYR A 90 -15.66 -18.04 3.50
N ALA A 91 -14.83 -18.70 4.31
CA ALA A 91 -15.28 -19.83 5.13
C ALA A 91 -16.32 -19.42 6.19
N ASN A 92 -16.25 -18.18 6.68
CA ASN A 92 -17.25 -17.58 7.56
C ASN A 92 -18.54 -17.16 6.83
N GLY A 93 -18.59 -17.27 5.52
CA GLY A 93 -19.72 -16.79 4.70
C GLY A 93 -19.74 -15.28 4.50
N HIS A 94 -18.63 -14.59 4.77
CA HIS A 94 -18.50 -13.13 4.69
C HIS A 94 -17.78 -12.70 3.40
N ILE A 95 -17.85 -11.40 3.10
CA ILE A 95 -17.19 -10.79 1.93
C ILE A 95 -15.90 -10.11 2.37
N PRO A 96 -14.73 -10.45 1.79
CA PRO A 96 -13.50 -9.73 2.08
C PRO A 96 -13.53 -8.32 1.50
N ILE A 97 -13.13 -7.35 2.34
CA ILE A 97 -13.01 -5.94 1.97
C ILE A 97 -11.55 -5.53 2.13
N LEU A 98 -10.88 -5.29 1.03
CA LEU A 98 -9.49 -4.85 1.01
C LEU A 98 -9.45 -3.33 1.18
N VAL A 99 -8.91 -2.85 2.30
CA VAL A 99 -8.89 -1.43 2.66
C VAL A 99 -7.47 -0.93 2.84
N GLY A 100 -7.07 0.10 2.11
CA GLY A 100 -5.73 0.67 2.28
C GLY A 100 -5.34 1.68 1.23
N GLY A 101 -4.09 2.11 1.28
CA GLY A 101 -3.53 3.11 0.36
C GLY A 101 -2.39 2.58 -0.52
N THR A 102 -1.97 1.33 -0.33
CA THR A 102 -0.85 0.73 -1.07
C THR A 102 -1.36 0.08 -2.35
N GLY A 103 -1.43 0.87 -3.43
CA GLY A 103 -2.04 0.44 -4.70
C GLY A 103 -1.43 -0.83 -5.28
N PHE A 104 -0.11 -1.04 -5.12
CA PHE A 104 0.55 -2.25 -5.60
C PHE A 104 0.10 -3.51 -4.83
N TYR A 105 -0.18 -3.40 -3.54
CA TYR A 105 -0.73 -4.49 -2.73
C TYR A 105 -2.15 -4.86 -3.20
N ILE A 106 -2.97 -3.84 -3.43
CA ILE A 106 -4.33 -4.04 -3.95
C ILE A 106 -4.29 -4.73 -5.32
N GLN A 107 -3.42 -4.25 -6.22
CA GLN A 107 -3.28 -4.82 -7.56
C GLN A 107 -2.82 -6.29 -7.51
N ALA A 108 -1.90 -6.63 -6.60
CA ALA A 108 -1.41 -8.00 -6.41
C ALA A 108 -2.54 -8.99 -6.08
N ILE A 109 -3.53 -8.56 -5.29
CA ILE A 109 -4.70 -9.38 -4.96
C ILE A 109 -5.71 -9.37 -6.12
N VAL A 110 -6.13 -8.19 -6.58
CA VAL A 110 -7.18 -8.06 -7.60
C VAL A 110 -6.82 -8.77 -8.91
N LYS A 111 -5.53 -8.71 -9.29
CA LYS A 111 -5.03 -9.36 -10.52
C LYS A 111 -4.48 -10.76 -10.28
N ASP A 112 -4.40 -11.20 -9.04
CA ASP A 112 -3.75 -12.45 -8.65
C ASP A 112 -2.36 -12.59 -9.29
N ILE A 113 -1.54 -11.54 -9.15
CA ILE A 113 -0.22 -11.48 -9.80
C ILE A 113 0.63 -12.62 -9.28
N ASP A 114 1.17 -13.39 -10.19
CA ASP A 114 2.17 -14.40 -9.88
C ASP A 114 3.52 -13.70 -9.66
N PHE A 115 3.89 -13.59 -8.39
CA PHE A 115 5.25 -13.25 -8.02
C PHE A 115 6.03 -14.55 -8.00
N THR A 116 6.55 -14.97 -9.16
CA THR A 116 7.52 -16.08 -9.19
C THR A 116 8.46 -15.92 -8.02
N GLU A 117 8.46 -16.92 -7.14
CA GLU A 117 9.39 -17.00 -6.03
C GLU A 117 10.79 -16.77 -6.58
N ASN A 118 11.21 -15.54 -6.55
CA ASN A 118 12.61 -15.30 -6.54
C ASN A 118 13.00 -15.69 -5.12
N GLU A 119 13.52 -16.90 -4.97
CA GLU A 119 14.49 -17.09 -3.90
C GLU A 119 15.32 -15.82 -3.91
N GLU A 120 15.41 -15.15 -2.76
CA GLU A 120 16.29 -13.99 -2.63
C GLU A 120 17.68 -14.42 -3.01
N ASN A 121 17.98 -14.36 -4.31
CA ASN A 121 19.31 -14.63 -4.78
C ASN A 121 20.10 -13.35 -4.59
N THR A 122 20.49 -13.17 -3.34
CA THR A 122 21.30 -12.05 -2.87
C THR A 122 22.54 -11.84 -3.74
N GLU A 123 23.07 -12.90 -4.37
CA GLU A 123 24.26 -12.83 -5.22
C GLU A 123 24.02 -12.11 -6.54
N VAL A 124 22.94 -12.44 -7.27
CA VAL A 124 22.61 -11.76 -8.55
C VAL A 124 22.25 -10.30 -8.32
N ARG A 125 21.47 -10.02 -7.28
CA ARG A 125 21.14 -8.65 -6.90
C ARG A 125 22.38 -7.86 -6.51
N ALA A 126 23.24 -8.41 -5.65
CA ALA A 126 24.49 -7.79 -5.22
C ALA A 126 25.43 -7.52 -6.39
N LYS A 127 25.52 -8.44 -7.37
CA LYS A 127 26.28 -8.25 -8.61
C LYS A 127 25.82 -6.99 -9.36
N TRP A 128 24.53 -6.82 -9.59
CA TRP A 128 24.01 -5.67 -10.33
C TRP A 128 24.04 -4.37 -9.52
N GLU A 129 23.88 -4.44 -8.21
CA GLU A 129 24.06 -3.27 -7.32
C GLU A 129 25.53 -2.83 -7.30
N GLN A 130 26.48 -3.78 -7.30
CA GLN A 130 27.91 -3.48 -7.38
C GLN A 130 28.24 -2.88 -8.75
N PHE A 131 27.71 -3.45 -9.82
CA PHE A 131 27.89 -2.89 -11.16
C PHE A 131 27.43 -1.42 -11.24
N ALA A 132 26.27 -1.12 -10.64
CA ALA A 132 25.75 0.25 -10.59
C ALA A 132 26.64 1.21 -9.78
N LYS A 133 27.25 0.74 -8.70
CA LYS A 133 28.21 1.52 -7.89
C LYS A 133 29.49 1.84 -8.65
N GLU A 134 30.00 0.89 -9.44
CA GLU A 134 31.26 1.02 -10.16
C GLU A 134 31.11 1.80 -11.47
N ASN A 135 30.02 1.59 -12.20
CA ASN A 135 29.84 2.10 -13.57
C ASN A 135 28.78 3.20 -13.69
N GLY A 136 27.99 3.43 -12.62
CA GLY A 136 26.93 4.41 -12.61
C GLY A 136 25.59 3.89 -13.10
N ALA A 137 24.54 4.70 -12.85
CA ALA A 137 23.16 4.35 -13.15
C ALA A 137 22.88 4.25 -14.68
N ASP A 138 23.52 5.09 -15.48
CA ASP A 138 23.32 5.10 -16.93
C ASP A 138 23.88 3.84 -17.58
N ALA A 139 25.09 3.40 -17.18
CA ALA A 139 25.69 2.16 -17.67
C ALA A 139 24.83 0.94 -17.28
N LEU A 140 24.29 0.90 -16.05
CA LEU A 140 23.37 -0.15 -15.63
C LEU A 140 22.09 -0.16 -16.49
N HIS A 141 21.58 1.01 -16.82
CA HIS A 141 20.39 1.16 -17.65
C HIS A 141 20.64 0.74 -19.11
N GLU A 142 21.84 0.97 -19.63
CA GLU A 142 22.26 0.45 -20.95
C GLU A 142 22.25 -1.08 -20.99
N GLU A 143 22.69 -1.77 -19.91
CA GLU A 143 22.60 -3.23 -19.82
C GLU A 143 21.11 -3.69 -19.85
N LEU A 144 20.22 -2.98 -19.16
CA LEU A 144 18.80 -3.28 -19.25
C LEU A 144 18.26 -3.08 -20.67
N ALA A 145 18.67 -2.01 -21.35
CA ALA A 145 18.22 -1.71 -22.71
C ALA A 145 18.62 -2.79 -23.73
N LYS A 146 19.76 -3.45 -23.54
CA LYS A 146 20.20 -4.59 -24.37
C LYS A 146 19.32 -5.82 -24.20
N ILE A 147 18.81 -6.04 -22.97
CA ILE A 147 18.06 -7.24 -22.60
C ILE A 147 16.56 -7.02 -22.76
N ASP A 148 16.04 -5.93 -22.22
CA ASP A 148 14.62 -5.59 -22.19
C ASP A 148 14.42 -4.10 -22.55
N PRO A 149 14.46 -3.74 -23.85
CA PRO A 149 14.31 -2.38 -24.33
C PRO A 149 13.03 -1.73 -23.85
N LYS A 150 11.94 -2.50 -23.73
CA LYS A 150 10.63 -2.02 -23.30
C LYS A 150 10.61 -1.61 -21.83
N SER A 151 11.29 -2.37 -20.97
CA SER A 151 11.50 -1.98 -19.58
C SER A 151 12.41 -0.76 -19.46
N ALA A 152 13.47 -0.68 -20.28
CA ALA A 152 14.37 0.46 -20.29
C ALA A 152 13.66 1.76 -20.70
N GLU A 153 12.74 1.73 -21.66
CA GLU A 153 11.93 2.88 -22.03
C GLU A 153 11.03 3.38 -20.89
N SER A 154 10.53 2.46 -20.07
CA SER A 154 9.56 2.76 -18.99
C SER A 154 10.20 3.05 -17.62
N ILE A 155 11.44 2.61 -17.40
CA ILE A 155 12.18 2.75 -16.14
C ILE A 155 13.30 3.77 -16.32
N PRO A 156 13.23 4.96 -15.70
CA PRO A 156 14.33 5.93 -15.77
C PRO A 156 15.65 5.36 -15.20
N ALA A 157 16.79 5.69 -15.78
CA ALA A 157 18.12 5.25 -15.34
C ALA A 157 18.39 5.52 -13.85
N GLY A 158 17.94 6.68 -13.33
CA GLY A 158 18.05 7.03 -11.91
C GLY A 158 17.28 6.11 -10.96
N ASN A 159 16.39 5.26 -11.46
CA ASN A 159 15.69 4.27 -10.63
C ASN A 159 16.45 2.95 -10.57
N VAL A 160 17.69 3.02 -10.05
CA VAL A 160 18.63 1.89 -9.96
C VAL A 160 17.97 0.63 -9.39
N LYS A 161 17.17 0.74 -8.33
CA LYS A 161 16.49 -0.42 -7.72
C LYS A 161 15.57 -1.16 -8.70
N ARG A 162 14.83 -0.44 -9.55
CA ARG A 162 13.97 -1.06 -10.56
C ARG A 162 14.75 -1.64 -11.72
N VAL A 163 15.83 -0.98 -12.12
CA VAL A 163 16.74 -1.50 -13.18
C VAL A 163 17.39 -2.80 -12.71
N VAL A 164 17.97 -2.80 -11.49
CA VAL A 164 18.53 -4.01 -10.87
C VAL A 164 17.50 -5.15 -10.84
N ARG A 165 16.25 -4.84 -10.40
CA ARG A 165 15.19 -5.85 -10.35
C ARG A 165 14.84 -6.45 -11.69
N ALA A 166 14.83 -5.66 -12.76
CA ALA A 166 14.54 -6.15 -14.10
C ALA A 166 15.66 -7.05 -14.63
N LEU A 167 16.92 -6.69 -14.38
CA LEU A 167 18.10 -7.49 -14.73
C LEU A 167 18.17 -8.79 -13.94
N GLU A 168 17.94 -8.74 -12.62
CA GLU A 168 17.86 -9.90 -11.73
C GLU A 168 16.78 -10.88 -12.22
N PHE A 169 15.58 -10.36 -12.53
CA PHE A 169 14.48 -11.19 -13.02
C PHE A 169 14.87 -11.94 -14.29
N TYR A 170 15.48 -11.25 -15.24
CA TYR A 170 15.94 -11.88 -16.47
C TYR A 170 17.02 -12.94 -16.22
N GLU A 171 18.00 -12.64 -15.38
CA GLU A 171 19.11 -13.56 -15.10
C GLU A 171 18.64 -14.84 -14.41
N LEU A 172 17.62 -14.75 -13.56
CA LEU A 172 17.07 -15.89 -12.83
C LEU A 172 16.03 -16.69 -13.64
N SER A 173 15.15 -16.02 -14.37
CA SER A 173 14.04 -16.66 -15.06
C SER A 173 14.28 -16.92 -16.56
N GLY A 174 15.26 -16.25 -17.16
CA GLY A 174 15.45 -16.22 -18.62
C GLY A 174 14.39 -15.43 -19.38
N LYS A 175 13.43 -14.78 -18.68
CA LYS A 175 12.30 -14.07 -19.27
C LYS A 175 12.41 -12.57 -19.03
N ARG A 176 12.00 -11.75 -19.97
CA ARG A 176 11.94 -10.29 -19.78
C ARG A 176 10.84 -9.91 -18.81
N ILE A 177 11.13 -8.97 -17.90
CA ILE A 177 10.13 -8.52 -16.95
C ILE A 177 8.98 -7.78 -17.63
N SER A 178 9.23 -7.12 -18.78
CA SER A 178 8.17 -6.51 -19.60
C SER A 178 7.17 -7.53 -20.13
N GLU A 179 7.65 -8.68 -20.63
CA GLU A 179 6.81 -9.78 -21.13
C GLU A 179 5.97 -10.38 -20.01
N HIS A 180 6.60 -10.67 -18.86
CA HIS A 180 5.91 -11.16 -17.68
C HIS A 180 4.80 -10.19 -17.23
N ASN A 181 5.11 -8.88 -17.15
CA ASN A 181 4.13 -7.87 -16.75
C ASN A 181 2.95 -7.78 -17.73
N GLU A 182 3.18 -7.98 -19.03
CA GLU A 182 2.12 -7.98 -20.03
C GLU A 182 1.22 -9.21 -19.92
N GLU A 183 1.80 -10.38 -19.70
CA GLU A 183 1.05 -11.60 -19.44
C GLU A 183 0.18 -11.46 -18.19
N GLN A 184 0.74 -10.89 -17.09
CA GLN A 184 -0.03 -10.65 -15.87
C GLN A 184 -1.15 -9.61 -16.10
N LYS A 185 -0.93 -8.59 -16.93
CA LYS A 185 -1.97 -7.62 -17.30
C LYS A 185 -3.08 -8.24 -18.16
N ALA A 186 -2.74 -9.19 -19.02
CA ALA A 186 -3.71 -9.88 -19.86
C ALA A 186 -4.60 -10.86 -19.09
N LYS A 187 -4.16 -11.33 -17.92
CA LYS A 187 -4.99 -12.13 -17.02
C LYS A 187 -6.13 -11.26 -16.46
N GLY A 188 -7.36 -11.70 -16.63
CA GLY A 188 -8.48 -11.07 -15.93
C GLY A 188 -8.43 -11.36 -14.43
N SER A 189 -9.12 -10.57 -13.62
CA SER A 189 -9.27 -10.87 -12.20
C SER A 189 -9.99 -12.21 -11.97
N PRO A 190 -9.53 -13.07 -11.04
CA PRO A 190 -10.26 -14.27 -10.64
C PRO A 190 -11.49 -13.95 -9.76
N TYR A 191 -11.63 -12.70 -9.33
CA TYR A 191 -12.71 -12.24 -8.46
C TYR A 191 -13.79 -11.50 -9.23
N ASN A 192 -15.04 -11.57 -8.73
CA ASN A 192 -16.07 -10.57 -9.03
C ASN A 192 -15.85 -9.40 -8.06
N PHE A 193 -15.32 -8.30 -8.53
CA PHE A 193 -14.87 -7.23 -7.64
C PHE A 193 -15.51 -5.87 -7.93
N ALA A 194 -15.65 -5.09 -6.88
CA ALA A 194 -15.93 -3.66 -6.94
C ALA A 194 -14.72 -2.89 -6.36
N TYR A 195 -14.25 -1.88 -7.08
CA TYR A 195 -13.06 -1.12 -6.71
C TYR A 195 -13.41 0.36 -6.52
N PHE A 196 -13.57 0.78 -5.29
CA PHE A 196 -13.89 2.17 -4.93
C PHE A 196 -12.64 2.96 -4.58
N VAL A 197 -12.50 4.14 -5.17
CA VAL A 197 -11.42 5.08 -4.87
C VAL A 197 -12.01 6.35 -4.29
N LEU A 198 -11.88 6.52 -2.97
CA LEU A 198 -12.27 7.77 -2.32
C LEU A 198 -11.34 8.90 -2.75
N ASN A 199 -11.92 10.06 -3.03
CA ASN A 199 -11.18 11.27 -3.37
C ASN A 199 -11.83 12.50 -2.77
N ASP A 200 -11.05 13.57 -2.67
CA ASP A 200 -11.50 14.88 -2.20
C ASP A 200 -10.75 16.01 -2.91
N HIS A 201 -11.15 17.24 -2.68
CA HIS A 201 -10.40 18.42 -3.11
C HIS A 201 -8.99 18.39 -2.52
N ARG A 202 -8.01 18.73 -3.34
CA ARG A 202 -6.60 18.65 -2.99
C ARG A 202 -6.24 19.48 -1.77
N GLU A 203 -6.78 20.66 -1.69
CA GLU A 203 -6.56 21.62 -0.60
C GLU A 203 -7.01 21.02 0.73
N LEU A 204 -8.25 20.53 0.80
CA LEU A 204 -8.81 19.90 1.98
C LEU A 204 -8.05 18.61 2.38
N LEU A 205 -7.58 17.86 1.40
CA LEU A 205 -6.77 16.68 1.67
C LEU A 205 -5.45 17.06 2.33
N TYR A 206 -4.80 18.12 1.87
CA TYR A 206 -3.54 18.61 2.42
C TYR A 206 -3.70 19.18 3.83
N GLU A 207 -4.76 19.95 4.07
CA GLU A 207 -5.11 20.44 5.41
C GLU A 207 -5.31 19.28 6.40
N ARG A 208 -6.04 18.23 6.00
CA ARG A 208 -6.25 17.04 6.85
C ARG A 208 -4.96 16.26 7.09
N ILE A 209 -4.06 16.20 6.12
CA ILE A 209 -2.74 15.58 6.29
C ILE A 209 -1.94 16.35 7.33
N GLU A 210 -1.87 17.67 7.21
CA GLU A 210 -1.10 18.50 8.12
C GLU A 210 -1.66 18.44 9.54
N LYS A 211 -2.98 18.60 9.69
CA LYS A 211 -3.66 18.48 10.99
C LYS A 211 -3.42 17.10 11.63
N ARG A 212 -3.52 16.02 10.87
CA ARG A 212 -3.26 14.67 11.37
C ARG A 212 -1.83 14.52 11.89
N ILE A 213 -0.84 15.09 11.22
CA ILE A 213 0.55 15.05 11.66
C ILE A 213 0.73 15.83 12.97
N ASP A 214 0.06 16.99 13.12
CA ASP A 214 0.07 17.74 14.35
C ASP A 214 -0.58 16.95 15.50
N GLU A 215 -1.73 16.32 15.25
CA GLU A 215 -2.40 15.39 16.19
C GLU A 215 -1.49 14.21 16.58
N MET A 216 -0.77 13.60 15.64
CA MET A 216 0.19 12.52 15.92
C MET A 216 1.33 12.96 16.84
N LEU A 217 1.82 14.18 16.68
CA LEU A 217 2.86 14.74 17.57
C LEU A 217 2.30 14.97 18.98
N GLU A 218 1.08 15.47 19.10
CA GLU A 218 0.40 15.66 20.39
C GLU A 218 0.09 14.32 21.08
N GLU A 219 -0.21 13.26 20.30
CA GLU A 219 -0.46 11.90 20.79
C GLU A 219 0.83 11.16 21.22
N GLY A 220 2.01 11.68 20.94
CA GLY A 220 3.30 11.11 21.35
C GLY A 220 4.04 10.36 20.26
N LEU A 221 3.99 10.81 19.01
CA LEU A 221 4.74 10.19 17.90
C LEU A 221 6.25 10.13 18.18
N VAL A 222 6.81 11.17 18.82
CA VAL A 222 8.24 11.20 19.15
C VAL A 222 8.59 10.11 20.15
N GLU A 223 7.77 9.94 21.18
CA GLU A 223 7.90 8.92 22.22
C GLU A 223 7.73 7.52 21.67
N GLU A 224 6.79 7.31 20.73
CA GLU A 224 6.62 6.03 20.03
C GLU A 224 7.91 5.66 19.27
N VAL A 225 8.47 6.58 18.50
CA VAL A 225 9.70 6.34 17.71
C VAL A 225 10.92 6.15 18.64
N GLN A 226 11.01 6.92 19.72
CA GLN A 226 12.05 6.71 20.73
C GLN A 226 11.97 5.31 21.34
N GLY A 227 10.77 4.86 21.71
CA GLY A 227 10.55 3.52 22.24
C GLY A 227 10.90 2.40 21.26
N LEU A 228 10.69 2.61 19.95
CA LEU A 228 11.13 1.69 18.90
C LEU A 228 12.66 1.66 18.78
N LYS A 229 13.30 2.84 18.80
CA LYS A 229 14.77 2.97 18.80
C LYS A 229 15.40 2.29 20.01
N ASP A 230 14.84 2.44 21.19
CA ASP A 230 15.32 1.81 22.44
C ASP A 230 15.21 0.29 22.41
N ARG A 231 14.25 -0.27 21.64
CA ARG A 231 14.14 -1.70 21.36
C ARG A 231 15.13 -2.20 20.30
N GLY A 232 15.96 -1.34 19.72
CA GLY A 232 16.98 -1.68 18.73
C GLY A 232 16.49 -1.65 17.29
N PHE A 233 15.29 -1.14 17.00
CA PHE A 233 14.84 -0.96 15.62
C PHE A 233 15.56 0.22 14.99
N THR A 234 16.18 -0.03 13.84
CA THR A 234 17.07 0.93 13.18
C THR A 234 16.52 1.40 11.84
N LYS A 235 17.01 2.53 11.37
CA LYS A 235 16.64 3.12 10.08
C LYS A 235 16.85 2.17 8.88
N ASN A 236 17.67 1.14 9.00
CA ASN A 236 17.89 0.17 7.92
C ASN A 236 16.73 -0.83 7.77
N MET A 237 15.87 -0.96 8.76
CA MET A 237 14.70 -1.85 8.73
C MET A 237 13.60 -1.25 7.86
N VAL A 238 12.91 -2.08 7.08
CA VAL A 238 11.83 -1.66 6.17
C VAL A 238 10.72 -0.93 6.92
N SER A 239 10.33 -1.42 8.10
CA SER A 239 9.35 -0.80 8.98
C SER A 239 9.71 0.65 9.33
N MET A 240 10.97 0.90 9.67
CA MET A 240 11.44 2.22 10.10
C MET A 240 11.65 3.21 8.94
N GLN A 241 11.43 2.79 7.68
CA GLN A 241 11.41 3.66 6.50
C GLN A 241 10.04 4.32 6.25
N GLY A 242 9.03 3.98 7.05
CA GLY A 242 7.71 4.60 6.96
C GLY A 242 7.73 6.10 7.22
N LEU A 243 6.78 6.81 6.61
CA LEU A 243 6.56 8.24 6.88
C LEU A 243 6.21 8.45 8.36
N GLY A 244 6.81 9.42 8.98
CA GLY A 244 6.76 9.68 10.41
C GLY A 244 7.92 9.04 11.16
N TYR A 245 8.26 7.80 10.86
CA TYR A 245 9.30 7.06 11.57
C TYR A 245 10.71 7.49 11.17
N LYS A 246 11.01 7.52 9.88
CA LYS A 246 12.34 7.90 9.39
C LYS A 246 12.70 9.34 9.69
N GLU A 247 11.73 10.27 9.62
CA GLU A 247 11.96 11.69 9.89
C GLU A 247 12.19 11.94 11.39
N ILE A 248 11.38 11.30 12.24
CA ILE A 248 11.56 11.42 13.70
C ILE A 248 12.84 10.70 14.17
N LEU A 249 13.23 9.58 13.55
CA LEU A 249 14.54 8.97 13.81
C LEU A 249 15.68 9.92 13.47
N ASP A 250 15.61 10.64 12.34
CA ASP A 250 16.65 11.64 12.00
C ASP A 250 16.73 12.76 13.02
N TYR A 251 15.61 13.18 13.59
CA TYR A 251 15.59 14.11 14.72
C TYR A 251 16.24 13.49 15.97
N LEU A 252 15.88 12.29 16.35
CA LEU A 252 16.41 11.58 17.52
C LEU A 252 17.89 11.22 17.39
N ASP A 253 18.41 11.12 16.17
CA ASP A 253 19.83 10.93 15.86
C ASP A 253 20.61 12.25 15.82
N GLY A 254 19.95 13.39 15.99
CA GLY A 254 20.57 14.71 15.96
C GLY A 254 20.91 15.23 14.55
N ASN A 255 20.38 14.60 13.51
CA ASN A 255 20.60 15.02 12.11
C ASN A 255 19.68 16.18 11.70
N LEU A 256 18.55 16.33 12.36
CA LEU A 256 17.52 17.36 12.11
C LEU A 256 17.05 17.96 13.44
N THR A 257 16.54 19.18 13.39
CA THR A 257 15.66 19.69 14.46
C THR A 257 14.27 19.07 14.35
N LEU A 258 13.48 19.11 15.40
CA LEU A 258 12.10 18.60 15.36
C LEU A 258 11.26 19.38 14.33
N GLU A 259 11.44 20.69 14.23
CA GLU A 259 10.76 21.54 13.26
C GLU A 259 11.06 21.11 11.81
N GLU A 260 12.32 20.84 11.50
CA GLU A 260 12.74 20.33 10.18
C GLU A 260 12.15 18.94 9.88
N ALA A 261 12.18 18.02 10.86
CA ALA A 261 11.61 16.70 10.71
C ALA A 261 10.10 16.75 10.42
N VAL A 262 9.36 17.60 11.15
CA VAL A 262 7.91 17.81 10.95
C VAL A 262 7.62 18.44 9.59
N TYR A 263 8.40 19.44 9.18
CA TYR A 263 8.27 20.05 7.86
C TYR A 263 8.45 19.02 6.73
N ILE A 264 9.50 18.20 6.82
CA ILE A 264 9.78 17.13 5.86
C ILE A 264 8.65 16.11 5.85
N LEU A 265 8.19 15.67 7.02
CA LEU A 265 7.09 14.71 7.16
C LEU A 265 5.80 15.23 6.50
N LYS A 266 5.39 16.47 6.77
CA LYS A 266 4.21 17.10 6.13
C LYS A 266 4.37 17.15 4.61
N ARG A 267 5.52 17.59 4.12
CA ARG A 267 5.83 17.66 2.68
C ARG A 267 5.76 16.28 2.02
N ASP A 268 6.43 15.29 2.61
CA ASP A 268 6.56 13.95 2.01
C ASP A 268 5.26 13.16 2.08
N THR A 269 4.42 13.41 3.09
CA THR A 269 3.08 12.85 3.18
C THR A 269 2.14 13.43 2.11
N ARG A 270 2.22 14.73 1.81
CA ARG A 270 1.49 15.32 0.66
C ARG A 270 1.96 14.72 -0.67
N HIS A 271 3.27 14.51 -0.84
CA HIS A 271 3.82 13.83 -2.03
C HIS A 271 3.36 12.37 -2.12
N PHE A 272 3.26 11.69 -0.98
CA PHE A 272 2.75 10.32 -0.92
C PHE A 272 1.28 10.26 -1.36
N ALA A 273 0.43 11.13 -0.84
CA ALA A 273 -0.97 11.22 -1.28
C ALA A 273 -1.10 11.49 -2.79
N LYS A 274 -0.26 12.38 -3.35
CA LYS A 274 -0.21 12.62 -4.80
C LYS A 274 0.20 11.37 -5.57
N ARG A 275 1.18 10.60 -5.10
CA ARG A 275 1.61 9.33 -5.73
C ARG A 275 0.49 8.30 -5.70
N GLN A 276 -0.24 8.17 -4.58
CA GLN A 276 -1.40 7.28 -4.46
C GLN A 276 -2.48 7.61 -5.51
N LEU A 277 -2.88 8.88 -5.64
CA LEU A 277 -3.85 9.31 -6.65
C LEU A 277 -3.36 9.07 -8.07
N THR A 278 -2.06 9.28 -8.34
CA THR A 278 -1.45 8.99 -9.64
C THR A 278 -1.51 7.49 -9.97
N TRP A 279 -1.34 6.63 -8.97
CA TRP A 279 -1.49 5.19 -9.11
C TRP A 279 -2.93 4.84 -9.46
N PHE A 280 -3.89 5.25 -8.65
CA PHE A 280 -5.30 4.88 -8.84
C PHE A 280 -5.91 5.38 -10.15
N ARG A 281 -5.41 6.49 -10.71
CA ARG A 281 -5.83 6.97 -12.05
C ARG A 281 -5.42 6.04 -13.20
N ARG A 282 -4.48 5.14 -12.98
CA ARG A 282 -4.00 4.16 -13.98
C ARG A 282 -4.71 2.82 -13.87
N GLU A 283 -5.43 2.60 -12.75
CA GLU A 283 -6.16 1.36 -12.55
C GLU A 283 -7.46 1.38 -13.38
N PRO A 284 -7.69 0.35 -14.21
CA PRO A 284 -8.95 0.20 -14.90
C PRO A 284 -10.04 -0.23 -13.91
N GLU A 285 -11.30 -0.06 -14.30
CA GLU A 285 -12.46 -0.57 -13.57
C GLU A 285 -12.64 -0.01 -12.15
N VAL A 286 -12.15 1.21 -11.89
CA VAL A 286 -12.34 1.89 -10.62
C VAL A 286 -13.59 2.76 -10.63
N SER A 287 -14.35 2.72 -9.54
CA SER A 287 -15.44 3.64 -9.25
C SER A 287 -14.91 4.76 -8.37
N TRP A 288 -14.74 5.95 -8.94
CA TRP A 288 -14.32 7.13 -8.17
C TRP A 288 -15.47 7.61 -7.30
N VAL A 289 -15.19 7.87 -6.04
CA VAL A 289 -16.13 8.40 -5.07
C VAL A 289 -15.61 9.75 -4.58
N HIS A 290 -16.07 10.80 -5.20
CA HIS A 290 -15.71 12.17 -4.83
C HIS A 290 -16.60 12.63 -3.67
N LYS A 291 -16.04 12.79 -2.48
CA LYS A 291 -16.82 13.07 -1.26
C LYS A 291 -17.68 14.35 -1.34
N TYR A 292 -17.19 15.34 -2.06
CA TYR A 292 -17.92 16.60 -2.26
C TYR A 292 -19.20 16.46 -3.13
N GLU A 293 -19.30 15.42 -3.97
CA GLU A 293 -20.52 15.13 -4.74
C GLU A 293 -21.66 14.58 -3.87
N TYR A 294 -21.34 14.17 -2.65
CA TYR A 294 -22.27 13.63 -1.65
C TYR A 294 -22.42 14.55 -0.43
N ASP A 295 -22.07 15.83 -0.52
CA ASP A 295 -22.09 16.78 0.60
C ASP A 295 -21.28 16.29 1.83
N TYR A 296 -20.26 15.46 1.65
CA TYR A 296 -19.49 14.78 2.71
C TYR A 296 -20.31 13.86 3.62
N ASP A 297 -21.52 13.52 3.20
CA ASP A 297 -22.43 12.61 3.92
C ASP A 297 -22.03 11.16 3.68
N ASN A 298 -21.54 10.48 4.72
CA ASN A 298 -21.09 9.09 4.62
C ASN A 298 -22.27 8.12 4.37
N GLU A 299 -23.49 8.43 4.74
CA GLU A 299 -24.66 7.58 4.47
C GLU A 299 -25.02 7.63 2.98
N LYS A 300 -24.98 8.80 2.36
CA LYS A 300 -25.17 8.95 0.91
C LYS A 300 -24.06 8.23 0.14
N ILE A 301 -22.80 8.37 0.58
CA ILE A 301 -21.66 7.67 -0.03
C ILE A 301 -21.85 6.14 0.07
N LEU A 302 -22.20 5.65 1.25
CA LEU A 302 -22.43 4.23 1.49
C LEU A 302 -23.57 3.70 0.60
N ALA A 303 -24.69 4.42 0.52
CA ALA A 303 -25.82 4.05 -0.34
C ALA A 303 -25.40 3.91 -1.81
N ALA A 304 -24.67 4.90 -2.34
CA ALA A 304 -24.15 4.84 -3.71
C ALA A 304 -23.19 3.65 -3.94
N MET A 305 -22.34 3.34 -2.95
CA MET A 305 -21.47 2.15 -3.04
C MET A 305 -22.26 0.85 -3.03
N LEU A 306 -23.30 0.74 -2.19
CA LEU A 306 -24.18 -0.43 -2.13
C LEU A 306 -24.93 -0.66 -3.44
N ASP A 307 -25.36 0.40 -4.12
CA ASP A 307 -26.01 0.28 -5.43
C ASP A 307 -25.05 -0.29 -6.49
N VAL A 308 -23.79 0.18 -6.53
CA VAL A 308 -22.77 -0.42 -7.40
C VAL A 308 -22.51 -1.90 -7.08
N LEU A 309 -22.51 -2.28 -5.80
CA LEU A 309 -22.32 -3.66 -5.37
C LEU A 309 -23.48 -4.57 -5.82
N LYS A 310 -24.73 -4.06 -5.76
CA LYS A 310 -25.93 -4.77 -6.28
C LYS A 310 -25.85 -4.94 -7.80
N GLU A 311 -25.54 -3.87 -8.53
CA GLU A 311 -25.38 -3.92 -9.99
C GLU A 311 -24.34 -4.94 -10.43
N LYS A 312 -23.24 -5.08 -9.68
CA LYS A 312 -22.20 -6.08 -9.92
C LYS A 312 -22.55 -7.48 -9.42
N GLY A 313 -23.68 -7.66 -8.74
CA GLY A 313 -24.07 -8.93 -8.14
C GLY A 313 -23.13 -9.43 -7.04
N ILE A 314 -22.47 -8.50 -6.35
CA ILE A 314 -21.59 -8.81 -5.20
C ILE A 314 -22.42 -8.98 -3.93
N VAL A 315 -23.48 -8.20 -3.78
CA VAL A 315 -24.46 -8.32 -2.72
C VAL A 315 -25.86 -8.55 -3.31
N THR A 316 -26.70 -9.27 -2.59
CA THR A 316 -28.10 -9.45 -2.95
C THR A 316 -28.90 -8.17 -2.71
N ALA A 317 -29.95 -7.94 -3.49
CA ALA A 317 -30.84 -6.80 -3.38
C ALA A 317 -31.56 -6.78 -2.02
#